data_4b53902e79b6b47e627f74941f90f838
#
_entry.id   4b53902e79b6b47e627f74941f90f838
#
_cell.length_a   1.000
_cell.length_b   1.000
_cell.length_c   1.000
_cell.angle_alpha   90.00
_cell.angle_beta   90.00
_cell.angle_gamma   90.00
#
_symmetry.space_group_name_H-M   'P 1'
#
loop_
_entity.id
_entity.type
_entity.pdbx_description
1 polymer ?
#
loop_
_entity_poly.entity_id
_entity_poly.type
_entity_poly.pdbx_seq_one_letter_code
_entity_poly.pdbx_strand_id
1 'polypeptide(L)'
;MGRIVYLGGLHPEEGHLSKHLASRAAVGELFLYSPVPTIVFQAGIVIGSGSASFEMIRHLTEVLPYMPAPHWVRNHVQPIAIRDVLRYLLLAVSIDEELNRTFDIGGPDILRYGQMMNGYAVEAGLPQRHIASLPVLTPWLASQWVSLVSPIPRQIAVPIIASLQNDCVVSEHDIDRYIPPPVEGLLPYRTAVRLALSREAGGEVETSWQSATVPGAPSDPLPSDPDWAGHGLHRSA
;
A
#
# COMPACT_ATOMS: atom_id res chain seq x y z
N MET A 1 -11.58 -19.22 -19.33
CA MET A 1 -11.14 -18.37 -18.21
C MET A 1 -12.36 -17.57 -17.78
N GLY A 2 -12.79 -17.68 -16.53
CA GLY A 2 -14.09 -17.12 -16.12
C GLY A 2 -14.06 -15.61 -15.86
N ARG A 3 -12.99 -15.10 -15.24
CA ARG A 3 -12.89 -13.68 -14.83
C ARG A 3 -11.43 -13.27 -14.63
N ILE A 4 -11.13 -11.99 -14.87
CA ILE A 4 -9.90 -11.33 -14.46
C ILE A 4 -10.20 -10.49 -13.21
N VAL A 5 -9.35 -10.60 -12.19
CA VAL A 5 -9.34 -9.70 -11.03
C VAL A 5 -7.99 -9.03 -10.98
N TYR A 6 -7.97 -7.70 -11.05
CA TYR A 6 -6.74 -6.89 -11.08
C TYR A 6 -6.72 -5.90 -9.91
N LEU A 7 -5.57 -5.80 -9.25
CA LEU A 7 -5.33 -4.81 -8.20
C LEU A 7 -4.48 -3.66 -8.76
N GLY A 8 -5.10 -2.53 -8.97
CA GLY A 8 -4.50 -1.26 -9.38
C GLY A 8 -4.24 -0.32 -8.21
N GLY A 9 -3.84 0.90 -8.54
CA GLY A 9 -3.66 1.98 -7.56
C GLY A 9 -4.82 2.95 -7.58
N LEU A 10 -5.27 3.36 -6.39
CA LEU A 10 -6.29 4.39 -6.23
C LEU A 10 -5.75 5.73 -6.73
N HIS A 11 -6.52 6.39 -7.56
CA HIS A 11 -6.15 7.69 -8.14
C HIS A 11 -7.41 8.55 -8.29
N PRO A 12 -7.28 9.89 -8.22
CA PRO A 12 -8.40 10.77 -8.48
C PRO A 12 -8.88 10.64 -9.94
N GLU A 13 -10.17 10.83 -10.16
CA GLU A 13 -10.76 10.82 -11.51
C GLU A 13 -10.24 11.97 -12.39
N GLU A 14 -9.97 13.12 -11.75
CA GLU A 14 -9.44 14.31 -12.43
C GLU A 14 -8.06 14.68 -11.89
N GLY A 15 -7.19 15.16 -12.77
CA GLY A 15 -5.87 15.64 -12.40
C GLY A 15 -4.72 14.93 -13.11
N HIS A 16 -3.49 15.34 -12.77
CA HIS A 16 -2.29 14.78 -13.36
C HIS A 16 -1.84 13.54 -12.58
N LEU A 17 -1.94 12.38 -13.20
CA LEU A 17 -1.46 11.14 -12.63
C LEU A 17 0.07 11.04 -12.71
N SER A 18 0.70 10.52 -11.68
CA SER A 18 2.10 10.08 -11.78
C SER A 18 2.24 9.00 -12.86
N LYS A 19 3.42 8.89 -13.48
CA LYS A 19 3.68 7.85 -14.49
C LYS A 19 3.37 6.44 -13.97
N HIS A 20 3.59 6.21 -12.69
CA HIS A 20 3.29 4.94 -12.04
C HIS A 20 1.78 4.66 -11.99
N LEU A 21 0.98 5.62 -11.50
CA LEU A 21 -0.48 5.48 -11.45
C LEU A 21 -1.09 5.40 -12.85
N ALA A 22 -0.62 6.22 -13.79
CA ALA A 22 -1.07 6.18 -15.18
C ALA A 22 -0.82 4.80 -15.82
N SER A 23 0.35 4.20 -15.58
CA SER A 23 0.65 2.86 -16.08
C SER A 23 -0.28 1.80 -15.49
N ARG A 24 -0.58 1.88 -14.18
CA ARG A 24 -1.51 0.94 -13.54
C ARG A 24 -2.95 1.11 -14.01
N ALA A 25 -3.40 2.36 -14.21
CA ALA A 25 -4.70 2.66 -14.78
C ALA A 25 -4.82 2.08 -16.19
N ALA A 26 -3.81 2.30 -17.04
CA ALA A 26 -3.79 1.77 -18.40
C ALA A 26 -3.85 0.24 -18.47
N VAL A 27 -3.21 -0.47 -17.52
CA VAL A 27 -3.33 -1.94 -17.42
C VAL A 27 -4.76 -2.34 -17.02
N GLY A 28 -5.38 -1.63 -16.07
CA GLY A 28 -6.77 -1.86 -15.69
C GLY A 28 -7.72 -1.68 -16.87
N GLU A 29 -7.57 -0.58 -17.61
CA GLU A 29 -8.35 -0.31 -18.82
C GLU A 29 -8.17 -1.41 -19.88
N LEU A 30 -6.93 -1.84 -20.13
CA LEU A 30 -6.64 -2.93 -21.06
C LEU A 30 -7.44 -4.20 -20.73
N PHE A 31 -7.52 -4.56 -19.45
CA PHE A 31 -8.29 -5.72 -19.02
C PHE A 31 -9.80 -5.49 -19.16
N LEU A 32 -10.32 -4.29 -18.87
CA LEU A 32 -11.72 -3.95 -19.05
C LEU A 32 -12.17 -3.98 -20.52
N TYR A 33 -11.27 -3.69 -21.45
CA TYR A 33 -11.53 -3.82 -22.89
C TYR A 33 -11.38 -5.25 -23.42
N SER A 34 -10.91 -6.18 -22.61
CA SER A 34 -10.79 -7.60 -23.00
C SER A 34 -12.18 -8.27 -23.08
N PRO A 35 -12.31 -9.37 -23.83
CA PRO A 35 -13.56 -10.13 -23.86
C PRO A 35 -13.84 -10.92 -22.58
N VAL A 36 -12.94 -10.88 -21.60
CA VAL A 36 -13.09 -11.58 -20.32
C VAL A 36 -13.60 -10.59 -19.28
N PRO A 37 -14.74 -10.85 -18.60
CA PRO A 37 -15.25 -9.99 -17.54
C PRO A 37 -14.19 -9.69 -16.49
N THR A 38 -14.00 -8.42 -16.19
CA THR A 38 -12.89 -7.95 -15.36
C THR A 38 -13.38 -7.11 -14.19
N ILE A 39 -12.87 -7.41 -13.00
CA ILE A 39 -12.99 -6.55 -11.82
C ILE A 39 -11.61 -5.89 -11.58
N VAL A 40 -11.59 -4.57 -11.61
CA VAL A 40 -10.40 -3.78 -11.26
C VAL A 40 -10.62 -3.19 -9.88
N PHE A 41 -9.81 -3.58 -8.91
CA PHE A 41 -9.76 -2.90 -7.63
C PHE A 41 -8.71 -1.78 -7.65
N GLN A 42 -9.08 -0.61 -7.17
CA GLN A 42 -8.17 0.51 -6.93
C GLN A 42 -7.96 0.66 -5.42
N ALA A 43 -6.74 0.42 -4.97
CA ALA A 43 -6.37 0.55 -3.56
C ALA A 43 -5.34 1.68 -3.36
N GLY A 44 -5.44 2.36 -2.23
CA GLY A 44 -4.41 3.29 -1.78
C GLY A 44 -3.19 2.56 -1.21
N ILE A 45 -2.71 2.99 -0.04
CA ILE A 45 -1.59 2.34 0.63
C ILE A 45 -2.05 1.02 1.25
N VAL A 46 -1.45 -0.08 0.81
CA VAL A 46 -1.66 -1.39 1.42
C VAL A 46 -0.71 -1.55 2.61
N ILE A 47 -1.28 -1.87 3.78
CA ILE A 47 -0.54 -2.09 5.03
C ILE A 47 -0.34 -3.58 5.25
N GLY A 48 0.91 -4.01 5.12
CA GLY A 48 1.33 -5.39 5.30
C GLY A 48 2.84 -5.50 5.13
N SER A 49 3.45 -6.49 5.78
CA SER A 49 4.88 -6.75 5.66
C SER A 49 5.24 -7.04 4.20
N GLY A 50 6.31 -6.43 3.69
CA GLY A 50 6.75 -6.54 2.29
C GLY A 50 6.04 -5.60 1.31
N SER A 51 5.01 -4.85 1.71
CA SER A 51 4.46 -3.78 0.89
C SER A 51 5.46 -2.62 0.82
N ALA A 52 5.86 -2.20 -0.39
CA ALA A 52 6.84 -1.13 -0.56
C ALA A 52 6.43 0.20 0.10
N SER A 53 5.15 0.54 0.06
CA SER A 53 4.62 1.73 0.72
C SER A 53 4.66 1.62 2.24
N PHE A 54 4.33 0.45 2.80
CA PHE A 54 4.41 0.19 4.23
C PHE A 54 5.87 0.19 4.71
N GLU A 55 6.77 -0.49 4.00
CA GLU A 55 8.20 -0.51 4.31
C GLU A 55 8.81 0.89 4.29
N MET A 56 8.37 1.76 3.37
CA MET A 56 8.82 3.16 3.34
C MET A 56 8.38 3.90 4.60
N ILE A 57 7.13 3.77 5.03
CA ILE A 57 6.62 4.38 6.28
C ILE A 57 7.42 3.85 7.47
N ARG A 58 7.64 2.53 7.52
CA ARG A 58 8.41 1.84 8.55
C ARG A 58 9.81 2.41 8.67
N HIS A 59 10.60 2.33 7.58
CA HIS A 59 11.99 2.77 7.60
C HIS A 59 12.14 4.25 7.94
N LEU A 60 11.34 5.12 7.32
CA LEU A 60 11.37 6.54 7.63
C LEU A 60 11.05 6.81 9.09
N THR A 61 10.05 6.13 9.63
CA THR A 61 9.62 6.34 11.03
C THR A 61 10.64 5.79 12.02
N GLU A 62 11.25 4.64 11.76
CA GLU A 62 12.21 4.03 12.68
C GLU A 62 13.55 4.75 12.70
N VAL A 63 14.01 5.26 11.57
CA VAL A 63 15.33 5.88 11.44
C VAL A 63 15.33 7.37 11.82
N LEU A 64 14.19 8.07 11.60
CA LEU A 64 14.16 9.53 11.69
C LEU A 64 13.26 10.02 12.83
N PRO A 65 13.85 10.52 13.94
CA PRO A 65 13.09 11.19 14.99
C PRO A 65 12.54 12.55 14.51
N TYR A 66 13.29 13.21 13.61
CA TYR A 66 12.92 14.47 12.94
C TYR A 66 12.79 14.27 11.44
N MET A 67 11.64 14.59 10.88
CA MET A 67 11.36 14.44 9.47
C MET A 67 11.02 15.78 8.82
N PRO A 68 11.94 16.38 8.05
CA PRO A 68 11.56 17.41 7.10
C PRO A 68 10.78 16.74 5.97
N ALA A 69 9.53 17.12 5.78
CA ALA A 69 8.65 16.50 4.81
C ALA A 69 8.10 17.52 3.80
N PRO A 70 7.87 17.13 2.54
CA PRO A 70 7.19 17.98 1.57
C PRO A 70 5.75 18.27 1.99
N HIS A 71 5.13 19.25 1.32
CA HIS A 71 3.76 19.67 1.63
C HIS A 71 2.73 18.52 1.55
N TRP A 72 2.94 17.54 0.67
CA TRP A 72 2.05 16.38 0.49
C TRP A 72 1.93 15.48 1.75
N VAL A 73 2.80 15.64 2.76
CA VAL A 73 2.64 14.94 4.04
C VAL A 73 1.30 15.25 4.72
N ARG A 74 0.63 16.34 4.29
CA ARG A 74 -0.68 16.76 4.77
C ARG A 74 -1.85 16.19 3.96
N ASN A 75 -1.57 15.58 2.80
CA ASN A 75 -2.61 14.95 1.98
C ASN A 75 -3.27 13.81 2.73
N HIS A 76 -4.54 13.58 2.40
CA HIS A 76 -5.30 12.49 2.97
C HIS A 76 -5.06 11.20 2.19
N VAL A 77 -5.06 10.12 2.92
CA VAL A 77 -4.93 8.77 2.38
C VAL A 77 -5.83 7.83 3.18
N GLN A 78 -6.41 6.87 2.49
CA GLN A 78 -7.22 5.82 3.09
C GLN A 78 -6.48 4.49 2.94
N PRO A 79 -5.63 4.12 3.95
CA PRO A 79 -4.88 2.87 3.91
C PRO A 79 -5.81 1.68 4.09
N ILE A 80 -5.43 0.55 3.50
CA ILE A 80 -6.15 -0.72 3.62
C ILE A 80 -5.21 -1.82 4.10
N ALA A 81 -5.67 -2.70 4.99
CA ALA A 81 -4.90 -3.84 5.43
C ALA A 81 -4.74 -4.87 4.29
N ILE A 82 -3.56 -5.50 4.19
CA ILE A 82 -3.31 -6.56 3.20
C ILE A 82 -4.35 -7.69 3.30
N ARG A 83 -4.79 -8.04 4.50
CA ARG A 83 -5.81 -9.09 4.71
C ARG A 83 -7.15 -8.74 4.09
N ASP A 84 -7.55 -7.47 4.19
CA ASP A 84 -8.78 -6.99 3.56
C ASP A 84 -8.65 -6.98 2.04
N VAL A 85 -7.49 -6.57 1.50
CA VAL A 85 -7.19 -6.66 0.06
C VAL A 85 -7.29 -8.10 -0.43
N LEU A 86 -6.65 -9.05 0.27
CA LEU A 86 -6.71 -10.47 -0.09
C LEU A 86 -8.13 -11.02 -0.03
N ARG A 87 -8.92 -10.58 0.96
CA ARG A 87 -10.34 -10.93 1.03
C ARG A 87 -11.11 -10.44 -0.20
N TYR A 88 -10.93 -9.17 -0.61
CA TYR A 88 -11.57 -8.65 -1.82
C TYR A 88 -11.16 -9.44 -3.06
N LEU A 89 -9.86 -9.71 -3.23
CA LEU A 89 -9.35 -10.47 -4.38
C LEU A 89 -9.94 -11.89 -4.44
N LEU A 90 -9.99 -12.59 -3.31
CA LEU A 90 -10.51 -13.95 -3.23
C LEU A 90 -12.02 -14.00 -3.49
N LEU A 91 -12.80 -13.13 -2.86
CA LEU A 91 -14.25 -13.13 -3.01
C LEU A 91 -14.70 -12.63 -4.40
N ALA A 92 -13.94 -11.72 -5.01
CA ALA A 92 -14.22 -11.26 -6.37
C ALA A 92 -14.22 -12.38 -7.41
N VAL A 93 -13.44 -13.43 -7.20
CA VAL A 93 -13.41 -14.60 -8.10
C VAL A 93 -14.75 -15.36 -8.08
N SER A 94 -15.46 -15.31 -6.96
CA SER A 94 -16.69 -16.07 -6.71
C SER A 94 -17.98 -15.27 -6.92
N ILE A 95 -17.91 -14.03 -7.39
CA ILE A 95 -19.12 -13.25 -7.72
C ILE A 95 -19.79 -13.86 -8.96
N ASP A 96 -21.06 -14.21 -8.86
CA ASP A 96 -21.81 -14.86 -9.95
C ASP A 96 -22.19 -13.87 -11.08
N GLU A 97 -22.23 -12.58 -10.79
CA GLU A 97 -22.58 -11.55 -11.77
C GLU A 97 -21.44 -11.25 -12.75
N GLU A 98 -21.78 -11.02 -14.02
CA GLU A 98 -20.82 -10.57 -15.04
C GLU A 98 -20.50 -9.09 -14.86
N LEU A 99 -19.61 -8.80 -13.89
CA LEU A 99 -19.11 -7.46 -13.62
C LEU A 99 -17.90 -7.15 -14.51
N ASN A 100 -17.94 -6.00 -15.16
CA ASN A 100 -16.82 -5.48 -15.96
C ASN A 100 -16.62 -3.98 -15.63
N ARG A 101 -16.02 -3.71 -14.47
CA ARG A 101 -15.80 -2.34 -13.99
C ARG A 101 -14.72 -2.22 -12.93
N THR A 102 -14.39 -0.98 -12.61
CA THR A 102 -13.50 -0.59 -11.52
C THR A 102 -14.30 -0.37 -10.23
N PHE A 103 -13.68 -0.71 -9.10
CA PHE A 103 -14.15 -0.44 -7.74
C PHE A 103 -13.02 0.11 -6.88
N ASP A 104 -13.33 1.12 -6.08
CA ASP A 104 -12.43 1.61 -5.06
C ASP A 104 -12.48 0.72 -3.82
N ILE A 105 -11.32 0.45 -3.22
CA ILE A 105 -11.21 -0.26 -1.93
C ILE A 105 -10.30 0.49 -0.98
N GLY A 106 -10.76 0.69 0.25
CA GLY A 106 -10.02 1.39 1.31
C GLY A 106 -10.38 0.83 2.69
N GLY A 107 -9.51 1.05 3.65
CA GLY A 107 -9.79 0.73 5.05
C GLY A 107 -10.75 1.73 5.71
N PRO A 108 -11.06 1.55 7.00
CA PRO A 108 -12.01 2.42 7.69
C PRO A 108 -11.46 3.79 8.07
N ASP A 109 -10.14 3.98 8.03
CA ASP A 109 -9.50 5.20 8.51
C ASP A 109 -9.07 6.10 7.35
N ILE A 110 -9.41 7.38 7.42
CA ILE A 110 -8.85 8.43 6.55
C ILE A 110 -7.83 9.21 7.36
N LEU A 111 -6.57 9.15 6.96
CA LEU A 111 -5.44 9.70 7.70
C LEU A 111 -4.59 10.62 6.82
N ARG A 112 -3.80 11.50 7.43
CA ARG A 112 -2.69 12.16 6.76
C ARG A 112 -1.43 11.31 6.85
N TYR A 113 -0.50 11.46 5.91
CA TYR A 113 0.75 10.71 5.95
C TYR A 113 1.51 10.89 7.28
N GLY A 114 1.52 12.11 7.83
CA GLY A 114 2.11 12.37 9.13
C GLY A 114 1.41 11.63 10.29
N GLN A 115 0.10 11.45 10.21
CA GLN A 115 -0.66 10.67 11.19
C GLN A 115 -0.37 9.17 11.05
N MET A 116 -0.19 8.67 9.83
CA MET A 116 0.22 7.28 9.61
C MET A 116 1.58 7.00 10.21
N MET A 117 2.58 7.86 9.97
CA MET A 117 3.92 7.72 10.55
C MET A 117 3.87 7.70 12.08
N ASN A 118 3.12 8.61 12.69
CA ASN A 118 2.96 8.64 14.15
C ASN A 118 2.12 7.46 14.68
N GLY A 119 1.12 7.00 13.93
CA GLY A 119 0.37 5.79 14.24
C GLY A 119 1.27 4.54 14.22
N TYR A 120 2.16 4.46 13.23
CA TYR A 120 3.20 3.43 13.19
C TYR A 120 4.13 3.51 14.42
N ALA A 121 4.66 4.71 14.73
CA ALA A 121 5.56 4.90 15.86
C ALA A 121 4.96 4.38 17.18
N VAL A 122 3.67 4.65 17.43
CA VAL A 122 2.96 4.16 18.62
C VAL A 122 2.93 2.63 18.65
N GLU A 123 2.60 1.96 17.56
CA GLU A 123 2.52 0.48 17.51
C GLU A 123 3.91 -0.17 17.60
N ALA A 124 4.95 0.50 17.10
CA ALA A 124 6.34 0.06 17.19
C ALA A 124 7.01 0.39 18.54
N GLY A 125 6.29 1.03 19.49
CA GLY A 125 6.83 1.43 20.78
C GLY A 125 7.86 2.56 20.70
N LEU A 126 7.80 3.39 19.66
CA LEU A 126 8.70 4.50 19.40
C LEU A 126 8.12 5.82 19.91
N PRO A 127 8.96 6.80 20.29
CA PRO A 127 8.50 8.16 20.57
C PRO A 127 7.80 8.78 19.36
N GLN A 128 6.94 9.75 19.61
CA GLN A 128 6.29 10.53 18.56
C GLN A 128 7.32 11.22 17.68
N ARG A 129 7.11 11.15 16.36
CA ARG A 129 8.00 11.75 15.37
C ARG A 129 7.62 13.21 15.10
N HIS A 130 8.62 14.08 15.06
CA HIS A 130 8.43 15.50 14.73
C HIS A 130 8.49 15.68 13.22
N ILE A 131 7.34 15.88 12.60
CA ILE A 131 7.21 16.01 11.15
C ILE A 131 7.00 17.48 10.81
N ALA A 132 8.00 18.11 10.18
CA ALA A 132 7.94 19.50 9.75
C ALA A 132 7.69 19.59 8.24
N SER A 133 6.54 20.13 7.86
CA SER A 133 6.24 20.36 6.43
C SER A 133 7.00 21.57 5.93
N LEU A 134 7.92 21.35 4.99
CA LEU A 134 8.75 22.39 4.37
C LEU A 134 8.25 22.67 2.94
N PRO A 135 7.90 23.92 2.61
CA PRO A 135 7.34 24.27 1.29
C PRO A 135 8.36 24.16 0.15
N VAL A 136 9.66 24.15 0.46
CA VAL A 136 10.76 24.12 -0.52
C VAL A 136 11.16 22.69 -0.92
N LEU A 137 10.69 21.67 -0.22
CA LEU A 137 11.00 20.27 -0.56
C LEU A 137 10.19 19.82 -1.76
N THR A 138 10.82 19.83 -2.92
CA THR A 138 10.22 19.25 -4.14
C THR A 138 10.14 17.73 -4.05
N PRO A 139 9.20 17.08 -4.78
CA PRO A 139 9.14 15.61 -4.83
C PRO A 139 10.44 14.96 -5.26
N TRP A 140 11.20 15.62 -6.13
CA TRP A 140 12.52 15.15 -6.56
C TRP A 140 13.53 15.14 -5.40
N LEU A 141 13.64 16.23 -4.65
CA LEU A 141 14.52 16.30 -3.47
C LEU A 141 14.10 15.28 -2.40
N ALA A 142 12.80 15.14 -2.16
CA ALA A 142 12.27 14.15 -1.23
C ALA A 142 12.64 12.72 -1.66
N SER A 143 12.56 12.39 -2.95
CA SER A 143 12.92 11.07 -3.45
C SER A 143 14.41 10.74 -3.31
N GLN A 144 15.30 11.74 -3.47
CA GLN A 144 16.72 11.57 -3.24
C GLN A 144 17.00 11.23 -1.78
N TRP A 145 16.37 11.98 -0.89
CA TRP A 145 16.56 11.83 0.55
C TRP A 145 15.99 10.50 1.07
N VAL A 146 14.79 10.11 0.66
CA VAL A 146 14.19 8.83 1.04
C VAL A 146 15.04 7.66 0.57
N SER A 147 15.60 7.73 -0.63
CA SER A 147 16.49 6.68 -1.16
C SER A 147 17.82 6.56 -0.39
N LEU A 148 18.21 7.60 0.32
CA LEU A 148 19.43 7.57 1.15
C LEU A 148 19.16 6.92 2.51
N VAL A 149 17.93 7.04 3.01
CA VAL A 149 17.56 6.65 4.38
C VAL A 149 16.87 5.28 4.41
N SER A 150 16.24 4.86 3.32
CA SER A 150 15.53 3.58 3.23
C SER A 150 16.26 2.59 2.30
N PRO A 151 16.21 1.29 2.57
CA PRO A 151 16.80 0.27 1.69
C PRO A 151 15.98 0.03 0.42
N ILE A 152 14.82 0.70 0.29
CA ILE A 152 13.95 0.53 -0.87
C ILE A 152 14.65 1.05 -2.12
N PRO A 153 14.76 0.22 -3.18
CA PRO A 153 15.40 0.63 -4.41
C PRO A 153 14.78 1.91 -4.97
N ARG A 154 15.63 2.85 -5.38
CA ARG A 154 15.20 4.16 -5.91
C ARG A 154 14.17 4.05 -7.04
N GLN A 155 14.27 3.00 -7.86
CA GLN A 155 13.34 2.72 -8.94
C GLN A 155 11.90 2.48 -8.45
N ILE A 156 11.74 2.02 -7.20
CA ILE A 156 10.45 1.80 -6.54
C ILE A 156 10.05 3.03 -5.72
N ALA A 157 10.97 3.62 -4.95
CA ALA A 157 10.69 4.75 -4.07
C ALA A 157 10.23 6.00 -4.85
N VAL A 158 10.90 6.35 -5.96
CA VAL A 158 10.59 7.55 -6.74
C VAL A 158 9.16 7.55 -7.29
N PRO A 159 8.67 6.49 -7.95
CA PRO A 159 7.28 6.41 -8.41
C PRO A 159 6.25 6.49 -7.28
N ILE A 160 6.53 5.84 -6.14
CA ILE A 160 5.63 5.89 -4.98
C ILE A 160 5.54 7.33 -4.46
N ILE A 161 6.68 8.00 -4.23
CA ILE A 161 6.68 9.39 -3.76
C ILE A 161 5.98 10.33 -4.73
N ALA A 162 6.14 10.11 -6.04
CA ALA A 162 5.43 10.88 -7.04
C ALA A 162 3.90 10.70 -6.97
N SER A 163 3.43 9.56 -6.50
CA SER A 163 2.00 9.27 -6.33
C SER A 163 1.37 9.93 -5.09
N LEU A 164 2.19 10.39 -4.12
CA LEU A 164 1.72 10.97 -2.86
C LEU A 164 1.23 12.42 -3.00
N GLN A 165 1.35 13.03 -4.18
CA GLN A 165 1.06 14.46 -4.38
C GLN A 165 -0.43 14.80 -4.33
N ASN A 166 -1.30 13.82 -4.50
CA ASN A 166 -2.76 13.97 -4.47
C ASN A 166 -3.33 13.26 -3.24
N ASP A 167 -4.53 13.65 -2.83
CA ASP A 167 -5.33 12.88 -1.88
C ASP A 167 -5.64 11.51 -2.50
N CYS A 168 -5.62 10.49 -1.65
CA CYS A 168 -5.85 9.11 -2.06
C CYS A 168 -6.90 8.49 -1.12
N VAL A 169 -8.15 8.89 -1.34
CA VAL A 169 -9.34 8.49 -0.56
C VAL A 169 -10.34 7.89 -1.53
N VAL A 170 -11.03 6.82 -1.12
CA VAL A 170 -12.03 6.17 -1.96
C VAL A 170 -13.17 7.14 -2.29
N SER A 171 -13.63 7.10 -3.53
CA SER A 171 -14.70 7.95 -4.05
C SER A 171 -16.07 7.29 -3.96
N GLU A 172 -16.10 5.96 -3.85
CA GLU A 172 -17.34 5.17 -3.84
C GLU A 172 -17.17 3.89 -2.99
N HIS A 173 -18.26 3.23 -2.67
CA HIS A 173 -18.32 1.98 -1.91
C HIS A 173 -19.23 0.93 -2.59
N ASP A 174 -19.34 0.98 -3.91
CA ASP A 174 -20.25 0.11 -4.67
C ASP A 174 -19.91 -1.37 -4.53
N ILE A 175 -18.65 -1.69 -4.26
CA ILE A 175 -18.21 -3.07 -4.05
C ILE A 175 -18.91 -3.75 -2.86
N ASP A 176 -19.37 -2.99 -1.87
CA ASP A 176 -20.03 -3.53 -0.67
C ASP A 176 -21.35 -4.26 -0.99
N ARG A 177 -21.95 -3.98 -2.15
CA ARG A 177 -23.14 -4.70 -2.65
C ARG A 177 -22.83 -6.15 -3.02
N TYR A 178 -21.61 -6.43 -3.45
CA TYR A 178 -21.16 -7.72 -3.94
C TYR A 178 -20.29 -8.45 -2.92
N ILE A 179 -19.47 -7.70 -2.19
CA ILE A 179 -18.58 -8.18 -1.15
C ILE A 179 -18.82 -7.34 0.11
N PRO A 180 -19.86 -7.65 0.89
CA PRO A 180 -20.12 -6.91 2.14
C PRO A 180 -18.92 -6.97 3.06
N PRO A 181 -18.63 -5.88 3.81
CA PRO A 181 -17.56 -5.88 4.81
C PRO A 181 -17.79 -6.99 5.86
N PRO A 182 -16.73 -7.46 6.53
CA PRO A 182 -16.87 -8.39 7.66
C PRO A 182 -17.78 -7.82 8.75
N VAL A 183 -18.38 -8.67 9.57
CA VAL A 183 -19.26 -8.25 10.68
C VAL A 183 -18.54 -7.31 11.65
N GLU A 184 -17.23 -7.54 11.88
CA GLU A 184 -16.38 -6.70 12.70
C GLU A 184 -15.89 -5.44 11.96
N GLY A 185 -16.25 -5.26 10.69
CA GLY A 185 -15.71 -4.23 9.80
C GLY A 185 -14.33 -4.57 9.23
N LEU A 186 -13.83 -3.67 8.38
CA LEU A 186 -12.45 -3.75 7.86
C LEU A 186 -11.45 -3.38 8.96
N LEU A 187 -10.21 -3.87 8.83
CA LEU A 187 -9.17 -3.66 9.84
C LEU A 187 -8.74 -2.19 9.92
N PRO A 188 -8.80 -1.56 11.12
CA PRO A 188 -8.25 -0.24 11.32
C PRO A 188 -6.75 -0.18 11.08
N TYR A 189 -6.24 0.97 10.64
CA TYR A 189 -4.83 1.20 10.31
C TYR A 189 -3.86 0.69 11.39
N ARG A 190 -4.08 1.08 12.65
CA ARG A 190 -3.21 0.68 13.75
C ARG A 190 -3.19 -0.84 13.97
N THR A 191 -4.33 -1.49 13.80
CA THR A 191 -4.42 -2.96 13.89
C THR A 191 -3.66 -3.63 12.75
N ALA A 192 -3.78 -3.10 11.52
CA ALA A 192 -3.02 -3.58 10.37
C ALA A 192 -1.51 -3.43 10.59
N VAL A 193 -1.06 -2.29 11.12
CA VAL A 193 0.36 -2.06 11.48
C VAL A 193 0.84 -3.07 12.52
N ARG A 194 0.08 -3.31 13.58
CA ARG A 194 0.44 -4.27 14.63
C ARG A 194 0.60 -5.68 14.08
N LEU A 195 -0.31 -6.09 13.21
CA LEU A 195 -0.24 -7.39 12.54
C LEU A 195 0.99 -7.50 11.63
N ALA A 196 1.29 -6.47 10.85
CA ALA A 196 2.48 -6.44 10.00
C ALA A 196 3.76 -6.56 10.83
N LEU A 197 3.88 -5.79 11.94
CA LEU A 197 5.02 -5.85 12.85
C LEU A 197 5.17 -7.23 13.52
N SER A 198 4.07 -7.87 13.89
CA SER A 198 4.12 -9.21 14.49
C SER A 198 4.62 -10.27 13.51
N ARG A 199 4.30 -10.13 12.21
CA ARG A 199 4.79 -11.03 11.15
C ARG A 199 6.28 -10.83 10.91
N GLU A 200 6.75 -9.60 10.86
CA GLU A 200 8.18 -9.30 10.72
C GLU A 200 9.00 -9.84 11.89
N ALA A 201 8.50 -9.71 13.13
CA ALA A 201 9.16 -10.27 14.29
C ALA A 201 9.26 -11.82 14.24
N GLY A 202 8.32 -12.48 13.56
CA GLY A 202 8.33 -13.91 13.29
C GLY A 202 9.20 -14.33 12.09
N GLY A 203 9.79 -13.37 11.36
CA GLY A 203 10.52 -13.64 10.10
C GLY A 203 9.61 -14.00 8.93
N GLU A 204 8.30 -13.72 9.03
CA GLU A 204 7.31 -13.99 8.00
C GLU A 204 6.93 -12.71 7.27
N VAL A 205 7.09 -12.68 5.94
CA VAL A 205 6.65 -11.58 5.09
C VAL A 205 5.42 -12.04 4.29
N GLU A 206 4.27 -11.39 4.54
CA GLU A 206 2.97 -11.82 3.95
C GLU A 206 2.93 -11.75 2.43
N THR A 207 3.79 -10.93 1.82
CA THR A 207 3.80 -10.68 0.36
C THR A 207 5.02 -11.28 -0.35
N SER A 208 5.78 -12.15 0.31
CA SER A 208 6.90 -12.86 -0.31
C SER A 208 6.48 -14.25 -0.79
N TRP A 209 7.17 -14.74 -1.82
CA TRP A 209 7.00 -16.10 -2.32
C TRP A 209 7.32 -17.17 -1.25
N GLN A 210 8.20 -16.86 -0.32
CA GLN A 210 8.58 -17.76 0.78
C GLN A 210 7.40 -18.16 1.68
N SER A 211 6.38 -17.32 1.78
CA SER A 211 5.16 -17.61 2.53
C SER A 211 4.13 -18.42 1.72
N ALA A 212 4.32 -18.58 0.41
CA ALA A 212 3.46 -19.37 -0.46
C ALA A 212 3.91 -20.83 -0.48
N THR A 213 3.40 -21.66 0.40
CA THR A 213 3.63 -23.11 0.39
C THR A 213 2.76 -23.77 -0.69
N VAL A 214 3.32 -23.94 -1.89
CA VAL A 214 2.71 -24.73 -2.95
C VAL A 214 3.41 -26.09 -3.00
N PRO A 215 2.71 -27.22 -2.84
CA PRO A 215 3.33 -28.53 -2.93
C PRO A 215 4.08 -28.73 -4.26
N GLY A 216 5.37 -29.04 -4.20
CA GLY A 216 6.21 -29.25 -5.40
C GLY A 216 6.77 -27.99 -6.05
N ALA A 217 6.51 -26.79 -5.51
CA ALA A 217 7.18 -25.58 -5.96
C ALA A 217 8.57 -25.43 -5.33
N PRO A 218 9.53 -24.74 -6.02
CA PRO A 218 10.82 -24.40 -5.43
C PRO A 218 10.61 -23.54 -4.18
N SER A 219 11.39 -23.80 -3.13
CA SER A 219 11.39 -22.99 -1.88
C SER A 219 12.27 -21.74 -1.98
N ASP A 220 12.97 -21.56 -3.09
CA ASP A 220 13.89 -20.43 -3.26
C ASP A 220 13.12 -19.14 -3.57
N PRO A 221 13.53 -18.00 -3.00
CA PRO A 221 12.94 -16.69 -3.31
C PRO A 221 13.05 -16.39 -4.81
N LEU A 222 12.00 -15.81 -5.37
CA LEU A 222 12.05 -15.30 -6.73
C LEU A 222 12.94 -14.05 -6.81
N PRO A 223 13.60 -13.79 -7.95
CA PRO A 223 14.36 -12.54 -8.14
C PRO A 223 13.52 -11.26 -7.98
N SER A 224 12.18 -11.38 -8.08
CA SER A 224 11.22 -10.31 -7.87
C SER A 224 10.80 -10.13 -6.41
N ASP A 225 11.12 -11.07 -5.53
CA ASP A 225 10.80 -10.95 -4.11
C ASP A 225 11.61 -9.82 -3.48
N PRO A 226 11.00 -9.03 -2.60
CA PRO A 226 11.69 -7.91 -1.97
C PRO A 226 12.69 -8.44 -0.93
N ASP A 227 13.98 -8.36 -1.23
CA ASP A 227 15.08 -8.67 -0.31
C ASP A 227 15.27 -7.61 0.80
N TRP A 228 14.65 -6.44 0.62
CA TRP A 228 14.67 -5.30 1.54
C TRP A 228 13.52 -5.32 2.55
N ALA A 229 12.56 -6.22 2.44
CA ALA A 229 11.44 -6.36 3.36
C ALA A 229 11.75 -7.33 4.51
N GLY A 230 11.23 -7.05 5.71
CA GLY A 230 11.34 -7.95 6.85
C GLY A 230 12.70 -8.00 7.55
N HIS A 231 13.67 -7.18 7.13
CA HIS A 231 14.96 -7.09 7.82
C HIS A 231 14.87 -6.24 9.09
N GLY A 232 15.49 -6.73 10.17
CA GLY A 232 15.63 -5.97 11.42
C GLY A 232 16.37 -4.65 11.19
N LEU A 233 15.75 -3.54 11.59
CA LEU A 233 16.36 -2.22 11.54
C LEU A 233 17.15 -1.94 12.82
N HIS A 234 18.32 -1.30 12.69
CA HIS A 234 18.98 -0.69 13.82
C HIS A 234 18.16 0.53 14.25
N ARG A 235 17.35 0.36 15.31
CA ARG A 235 16.55 1.43 15.89
C ARG A 235 17.48 2.45 16.54
N SER A 236 17.44 3.70 16.06
CA SER A 236 17.99 4.81 16.82
C SER A 236 17.08 5.08 18.02
N ALA A 237 17.63 4.96 19.20
CA ALA A 237 16.97 5.26 20.46
C ALA A 237 16.56 6.74 20.57
#